data_5fa98d82601d300baff77cf1d33dd7ed
#
_entry.id   5fa98d82601d300baff77cf1d33dd7ed
#
_cell.length_a   1.000
_cell.length_b   1.000
_cell.length_c   1.000
_cell.angle_alpha   90.00
_cell.angle_beta   90.00
_cell.angle_gamma   90.00
#
_symmetry.space_group_name_H-M   'P 1'
#
loop_
_entity.id
_entity.type
_entity.pdbx_description
1 polymer ?
#
loop_
_entity_poly.entity_id
_entity_poly.type
_entity_poly.pdbx_seq_one_letter_code
_entity_poly.pdbx_strand_id
1 'polypeptide(L)'
;MTQLQQPIKFAYWVPNVSGGLVVSNIEQRTDWSYDYNVRLAQAAEKNGFEYALTQIRFTAGYGAENQHESVSFSHALLAKTEKLKVIAAILPGPWKPALAAKQLATIDYLTEGRIAINVVSGWFRGEFDAIGEEWPEHDQRYVRSEEFIRTLKGIWTTDNYSFDGKYYQFQNYTLKPKPLQKPHIEVFQGGSSRAARDMASRVSDWYFTNGNTVEEIQKQVEDIRTKAKANNHQVKIGVNAFIIARDTEEEAKAVLQEIIDKANTEAVNAFGDATREAGAASPEQQGNWAKSSFEDLVQYNDGFKTNLIGTPQQIAERIVALKNVGVDLILSGFLHFIEEVEYFGEKVLPLVRQLELQQEKEVEIQAKSA
;
A
#
# COMPACT_ATOMS: atom_id res chain seq x y z
N MET A 1 17.37 -6.33 -25.84
CA MET A 1 17.67 -7.07 -24.60
C MET A 1 16.45 -6.91 -23.69
N THR A 2 15.67 -7.94 -23.53
CA THR A 2 14.55 -7.97 -22.59
C THR A 2 15.17 -7.94 -21.18
N GLN A 3 14.97 -6.86 -20.45
CA GLN A 3 15.44 -6.77 -19.07
C GLN A 3 14.70 -7.84 -18.27
N LEU A 4 15.42 -8.77 -17.64
CA LEU A 4 14.84 -9.76 -16.73
C LEU A 4 14.04 -9.00 -15.65
N GLN A 5 12.79 -9.33 -15.53
CA GLN A 5 11.91 -8.70 -14.55
C GLN A 5 12.34 -9.13 -13.15
N GLN A 6 12.52 -8.19 -12.23
CA GLN A 6 12.86 -8.51 -10.84
C GLN A 6 11.79 -9.42 -10.22
N PRO A 7 12.14 -10.30 -9.27
CA PRO A 7 11.15 -11.08 -8.53
C PRO A 7 10.09 -10.18 -7.90
N ILE A 8 8.83 -10.63 -7.94
CA ILE A 8 7.73 -9.89 -7.31
C ILE A 8 7.95 -9.80 -5.80
N LYS A 9 7.69 -8.63 -5.24
CA LYS A 9 7.85 -8.34 -3.82
C LYS A 9 6.55 -8.56 -3.06
N PHE A 10 6.68 -8.80 -1.75
CA PHE A 10 5.55 -8.97 -0.85
C PHE A 10 5.59 -7.96 0.27
N ALA A 11 4.45 -7.34 0.51
CA ALA A 11 4.16 -6.50 1.65
C ALA A 11 2.93 -7.04 2.39
N TYR A 12 2.77 -6.68 3.65
CA TYR A 12 1.53 -6.95 4.38
C TYR A 12 0.99 -5.67 5.02
N TRP A 13 -0.33 -5.60 5.19
CA TRP A 13 -0.98 -4.57 5.98
C TRP A 13 -0.73 -4.81 7.46
N VAL A 14 -0.12 -3.84 8.13
CA VAL A 14 0.07 -3.89 9.59
C VAL A 14 -1.29 -3.67 10.26
N PRO A 15 -1.76 -4.59 11.10
CA PRO A 15 -2.98 -4.39 11.87
C PRO A 15 -2.71 -3.46 13.08
N ASN A 16 -2.30 -2.21 12.81
CA ASN A 16 -2.17 -1.17 13.85
C ASN A 16 -3.52 -0.50 14.19
N VAL A 17 -4.61 -1.17 13.82
CA VAL A 17 -6.00 -0.78 14.02
C VAL A 17 -6.78 -1.96 14.60
N SER A 18 -7.72 -1.71 15.52
CA SER A 18 -8.61 -2.76 16.04
C SER A 18 -9.61 -3.21 14.97
N GLY A 19 -10.14 -4.43 15.09
CA GLY A 19 -11.15 -4.99 14.18
C GLY A 19 -10.60 -5.69 12.94
N GLY A 20 -9.27 -5.80 12.77
CA GLY A 20 -8.67 -6.51 11.64
C GLY A 20 -8.81 -5.78 10.31
N LEU A 21 -8.80 -6.52 9.19
CA LEU A 21 -8.87 -5.95 7.83
C LEU A 21 -10.17 -6.26 7.08
N VAL A 22 -11.10 -6.96 7.69
CA VAL A 22 -12.45 -7.18 7.14
C VAL A 22 -13.49 -6.62 8.09
N VAL A 23 -14.49 -5.95 7.54
CA VAL A 23 -15.63 -5.38 8.28
C VAL A 23 -16.65 -6.49 8.52
N SER A 24 -16.30 -7.46 9.35
CA SER A 24 -17.06 -8.69 9.60
C SER A 24 -16.98 -9.10 11.06
N ASN A 25 -18.03 -9.73 11.53
CA ASN A 25 -18.10 -10.33 12.88
C ASN A 25 -17.53 -11.76 12.91
N ILE A 26 -16.85 -12.19 11.83
CA ILE A 26 -16.09 -13.43 11.83
C ILE A 26 -14.95 -13.34 12.85
N GLU A 27 -14.59 -14.47 13.46
CA GLU A 27 -13.39 -14.49 14.30
C GLU A 27 -12.15 -14.08 13.48
N GLN A 28 -11.46 -13.05 13.93
CA GLN A 28 -10.18 -12.62 13.39
C GLN A 28 -9.14 -12.76 14.49
N ARG A 29 -8.25 -13.75 14.39
CA ARG A 29 -7.13 -13.92 15.33
C ARG A 29 -6.02 -12.91 15.00
N THR A 30 -6.41 -11.65 15.01
CA THR A 30 -5.59 -10.49 14.65
C THR A 30 -5.78 -9.46 15.76
N ASP A 31 -4.68 -8.93 16.28
CA ASP A 31 -4.69 -7.97 17.37
C ASP A 31 -3.90 -6.70 17.00
N TRP A 32 -4.39 -5.55 17.42
CA TRP A 32 -3.77 -4.26 17.17
C TRP A 32 -2.67 -3.89 18.17
N SER A 33 -2.45 -4.72 19.20
CA SER A 33 -1.43 -4.49 20.22
C SER A 33 -0.02 -4.48 19.64
N TYR A 34 0.88 -3.78 20.31
CA TYR A 34 2.28 -3.70 19.91
C TYR A 34 2.96 -5.08 19.92
N ASP A 35 2.74 -5.86 20.97
CA ASP A 35 3.37 -7.19 21.13
C ASP A 35 2.94 -8.17 20.02
N TYR A 36 1.67 -8.14 19.62
CA TYR A 36 1.18 -8.94 18.50
C TYR A 36 1.88 -8.51 17.20
N ASN A 37 1.91 -7.21 16.93
CA ASN A 37 2.49 -6.67 15.70
C ASN A 37 4.01 -6.86 15.61
N VAL A 38 4.74 -6.88 16.73
CA VAL A 38 6.16 -7.26 16.75
C VAL A 38 6.34 -8.71 16.32
N ARG A 39 5.56 -9.64 16.88
CA ARG A 39 5.63 -11.07 16.49
C ARG A 39 5.26 -11.25 15.02
N LEU A 40 4.23 -10.56 14.55
CA LEU A 40 3.82 -10.59 13.15
C LEU A 40 4.94 -10.06 12.23
N ALA A 41 5.56 -8.93 12.57
CA ALA A 41 6.64 -8.34 11.77
C ALA A 41 7.84 -9.29 11.65
N GLN A 42 8.21 -9.95 12.76
CA GLN A 42 9.28 -10.96 12.78
C GLN A 42 8.92 -12.23 11.99
N ALA A 43 7.66 -12.69 12.10
CA ALA A 43 7.15 -13.81 11.30
C ALA A 43 7.14 -13.47 9.80
N ALA A 44 6.66 -12.27 9.43
CA ALA A 44 6.64 -11.83 8.04
C ALA A 44 8.06 -11.71 7.44
N GLU A 45 8.99 -11.11 8.17
CA GLU A 45 10.39 -11.02 7.75
C GLU A 45 11.00 -12.42 7.51
N LYS A 46 10.76 -13.36 8.43
CA LYS A 46 11.24 -14.76 8.31
C LYS A 46 10.62 -15.48 7.11
N ASN A 47 9.38 -15.16 6.77
CA ASN A 47 8.60 -15.79 5.70
C ASN A 47 8.67 -15.03 4.35
N GLY A 48 9.67 -14.16 4.18
CA GLY A 48 10.01 -13.57 2.88
C GLY A 48 9.21 -12.34 2.49
N PHE A 49 8.50 -11.70 3.42
CA PHE A 49 7.92 -10.38 3.20
C PHE A 49 9.01 -9.31 3.31
N GLU A 50 9.07 -8.44 2.31
CA GLU A 50 10.07 -7.37 2.24
C GLU A 50 9.58 -6.06 2.83
N TYR A 51 8.25 -5.85 2.86
CA TYR A 51 7.63 -4.63 3.34
C TYR A 51 6.44 -4.91 4.28
N ALA A 52 6.20 -3.95 5.17
CA ALA A 52 4.97 -3.83 5.95
C ALA A 52 4.42 -2.41 5.76
N LEU A 53 3.11 -2.22 5.73
CA LEU A 53 2.49 -0.91 5.60
C LEU A 53 1.58 -0.64 6.78
N THR A 54 1.89 0.41 7.57
CA THR A 54 1.03 0.88 8.64
C THR A 54 -0.07 1.79 8.11
N GLN A 55 -1.28 1.61 8.62
CA GLN A 55 -2.43 2.42 8.26
C GLN A 55 -2.42 3.77 8.99
N ILE A 56 -3.03 4.79 8.38
CA ILE A 56 -3.22 6.10 8.99
C ILE A 56 -4.69 6.48 9.07
N ARG A 57 -5.13 6.78 10.29
CA ARG A 57 -6.40 7.42 10.61
C ARG A 57 -6.21 8.20 11.92
N PHE A 58 -6.83 9.35 12.04
CA PHE A 58 -6.90 10.10 13.31
C PHE A 58 -8.12 9.74 14.12
N THR A 59 -9.14 9.23 13.45
CA THR A 59 -10.37 8.73 14.08
C THR A 59 -10.59 7.30 13.65
N ALA A 60 -10.74 6.38 14.59
CA ALA A 60 -11.18 5.03 14.29
C ALA A 60 -12.63 5.05 13.78
N GLY A 61 -13.01 4.08 12.98
CA GLY A 61 -14.36 4.00 12.42
C GLY A 61 -14.61 2.70 11.68
N TYR A 62 -15.85 2.50 11.22
CA TYR A 62 -16.26 1.32 10.45
C TYR A 62 -15.95 0.00 11.15
N GLY A 63 -16.31 -0.10 12.43
CA GLY A 63 -16.08 -1.28 13.27
C GLY A 63 -14.75 -1.29 14.02
N ALA A 64 -13.86 -0.30 13.82
CA ALA A 64 -12.66 -0.12 14.61
C ALA A 64 -12.87 0.91 15.73
N GLU A 65 -12.23 0.68 16.89
CA GLU A 65 -12.28 1.59 18.05
C GLU A 65 -10.93 2.28 18.32
N ASN A 66 -9.84 1.60 17.99
CA ASN A 66 -8.48 2.05 18.31
C ASN A 66 -7.59 1.97 17.06
N GLN A 67 -6.73 2.96 16.92
CA GLN A 67 -5.68 2.96 15.90
C GLN A 67 -4.45 3.70 16.39
N HIS A 68 -3.28 3.08 16.20
CA HIS A 68 -2.00 3.71 16.50
C HIS A 68 -1.58 4.69 15.40
N GLU A 69 -0.84 5.74 15.78
CA GLU A 69 -0.20 6.64 14.83
C GLU A 69 0.88 5.90 14.03
N SER A 70 0.84 6.08 12.73
CA SER A 70 1.57 5.26 11.76
C SER A 70 3.09 5.37 11.83
N VAL A 71 3.63 6.59 11.97
CA VAL A 71 5.09 6.83 11.92
C VAL A 71 5.78 6.32 13.18
N SER A 72 5.20 6.61 14.36
CA SER A 72 5.71 6.12 15.64
C SER A 72 5.63 4.59 15.72
N PHE A 73 4.51 4.02 15.27
CA PHE A 73 4.32 2.58 15.27
C PHE A 73 5.28 1.88 14.29
N SER A 74 5.49 2.45 13.11
CA SER A 74 6.47 1.95 12.13
C SER A 74 7.88 1.94 12.70
N HIS A 75 8.30 3.02 13.39
CA HIS A 75 9.61 3.07 14.03
C HIS A 75 9.75 1.98 15.10
N ALA A 76 8.71 1.76 15.91
CA ALA A 76 8.71 0.73 16.94
C ALA A 76 8.86 -0.69 16.36
N LEU A 77 8.21 -1.00 15.22
CA LEU A 77 8.37 -2.27 14.51
C LEU A 77 9.76 -2.41 13.89
N LEU A 78 10.28 -1.36 13.27
CA LEU A 78 11.63 -1.34 12.69
C LEU A 78 12.73 -1.61 13.73
N ALA A 79 12.53 -1.16 14.98
CA ALA A 79 13.45 -1.43 16.08
C ALA A 79 13.46 -2.91 16.54
N LYS A 80 12.54 -3.74 16.07
CA LYS A 80 12.37 -5.15 16.43
C LYS A 80 12.55 -6.12 15.26
N THR A 81 12.90 -5.61 14.09
CA THR A 81 13.17 -6.35 12.86
C THR A 81 14.56 -6.00 12.32
N GLU A 82 15.11 -6.83 11.42
CA GLU A 82 16.48 -6.67 10.92
C GLU A 82 16.52 -6.28 9.43
N LYS A 83 15.59 -6.76 8.61
CA LYS A 83 15.57 -6.61 7.15
C LYS A 83 14.28 -5.98 6.62
N LEU A 84 13.17 -6.21 7.33
CA LEU A 84 11.86 -5.71 6.93
C LEU A 84 11.89 -4.19 6.78
N LYS A 85 11.39 -3.69 5.66
CA LYS A 85 11.09 -2.27 5.47
C LYS A 85 9.68 -1.96 5.93
N VAL A 86 9.46 -0.84 6.58
CA VAL A 86 8.13 -0.42 7.00
C VAL A 86 7.76 0.88 6.30
N ILE A 87 6.59 0.84 5.64
CA ILE A 87 6.00 1.96 4.91
C ILE A 87 5.04 2.66 5.89
N ALA A 88 5.40 3.84 6.37
CA ALA A 88 4.53 4.64 7.22
C ALA A 88 3.56 5.47 6.36
N ALA A 89 2.26 5.31 6.56
CA ALA A 89 1.28 6.15 5.88
C ALA A 89 1.27 7.57 6.51
N ILE A 90 1.22 8.60 5.67
CA ILE A 90 1.26 10.02 6.08
C ILE A 90 0.19 10.80 5.31
N LEU A 91 -0.48 11.71 6.02
CA LEU A 91 -1.46 12.66 5.47
C LEU A 91 -0.85 14.07 5.38
N PRO A 92 -0.64 14.65 4.16
CA PRO A 92 -0.32 16.06 4.01
C PRO A 92 -1.43 16.97 4.58
N GLY A 93 -1.01 17.97 5.33
CA GLY A 93 -1.88 18.82 6.15
C GLY A 93 -1.50 18.66 7.60
N PRO A 94 -1.92 17.59 8.28
CA PRO A 94 -1.47 17.28 9.64
C PRO A 94 0.05 17.17 9.76
N TRP A 95 0.71 16.49 8.82
CA TRP A 95 2.16 16.49 8.72
C TRP A 95 2.67 17.66 7.88
N LYS A 96 3.47 18.52 8.49
CA LYS A 96 4.19 19.58 7.77
C LYS A 96 5.51 19.00 7.20
N PRO A 97 5.89 19.36 5.94
CA PRO A 97 7.05 18.73 5.28
C PRO A 97 8.36 18.78 6.06
N ALA A 98 8.67 19.90 6.72
CA ALA A 98 9.91 20.02 7.49
C ALA A 98 9.96 19.07 8.69
N LEU A 99 8.84 18.93 9.41
CA LEU A 99 8.71 17.98 10.52
C LEU A 99 8.85 16.55 10.02
N ALA A 100 8.07 16.19 9.00
CA ALA A 100 8.10 14.86 8.39
C ALA A 100 9.51 14.53 7.86
N ALA A 101 10.15 15.45 7.13
CA ALA A 101 11.49 15.24 6.59
C ALA A 101 12.52 14.98 7.70
N LYS A 102 12.44 15.73 8.82
CA LYS A 102 13.35 15.58 9.96
C LYS A 102 13.11 14.26 10.70
N GLN A 103 11.86 13.94 11.00
CA GLN A 103 11.46 12.73 11.69
C GLN A 103 11.88 11.48 10.91
N LEU A 104 11.54 11.43 9.62
CA LEU A 104 11.83 10.31 8.76
C LEU A 104 13.33 10.12 8.50
N ALA A 105 14.10 11.22 8.32
CA ALA A 105 15.56 11.12 8.20
C ALA A 105 16.21 10.58 9.49
N THR A 106 15.65 10.90 10.66
CA THR A 106 16.11 10.34 11.93
C THR A 106 15.80 8.85 12.01
N ILE A 107 14.57 8.44 11.68
CA ILE A 107 14.18 7.02 11.68
C ILE A 107 15.02 6.25 10.67
N ASP A 108 15.22 6.80 9.48
CA ASP A 108 16.04 6.20 8.43
C ASP A 108 17.48 5.91 8.90
N TYR A 109 18.07 6.88 9.62
CA TYR A 109 19.39 6.71 10.21
C TYR A 109 19.40 5.63 11.30
N LEU A 110 18.43 5.65 12.22
CA LEU A 110 18.36 4.71 13.35
C LEU A 110 18.04 3.26 12.90
N THR A 111 17.42 3.09 11.73
CA THR A 111 16.97 1.81 11.21
C THR A 111 17.74 1.37 9.96
N GLU A 112 18.88 1.99 9.68
CA GLU A 112 19.78 1.63 8.58
C GLU A 112 19.08 1.61 7.20
N GLY A 113 18.22 2.61 6.94
CA GLY A 113 17.59 2.80 5.64
C GLY A 113 16.34 1.93 5.40
N ARG A 114 15.60 1.56 6.43
CA ARG A 114 14.45 0.66 6.31
C ARG A 114 13.08 1.31 6.43
N ILE A 115 12.99 2.63 6.60
CA ILE A 115 11.72 3.35 6.56
C ILE A 115 11.37 3.74 5.12
N ALA A 116 10.09 3.64 4.77
CA ALA A 116 9.49 4.22 3.58
C ALA A 116 8.21 4.97 3.97
N ILE A 117 7.64 5.75 3.06
CA ILE A 117 6.38 6.45 3.33
C ILE A 117 5.33 6.15 2.26
N ASN A 118 4.06 6.13 2.67
CA ASN A 118 2.91 6.16 1.77
C ASN A 118 2.15 7.47 1.97
N VAL A 119 2.20 8.35 0.96
CA VAL A 119 1.52 9.64 1.01
C VAL A 119 0.06 9.45 0.61
N VAL A 120 -0.84 9.66 1.57
CA VAL A 120 -2.29 9.54 1.40
C VAL A 120 -2.89 10.93 1.24
N SER A 121 -3.52 11.22 0.09
CA SER A 121 -4.07 12.56 -0.19
C SER A 121 -5.34 12.91 0.60
N GLY A 122 -5.92 11.92 1.29
CA GLY A 122 -7.15 12.04 2.07
C GLY A 122 -8.39 11.67 1.25
N TRP A 123 -9.32 10.95 1.88
CA TRP A 123 -10.59 10.52 1.28
C TRP A 123 -11.78 10.69 2.24
N PHE A 124 -11.53 10.85 3.53
CA PHE A 124 -12.56 10.97 4.55
C PHE A 124 -12.60 12.38 5.15
N ARG A 125 -13.55 13.20 4.70
CA ARG A 125 -13.71 14.59 5.11
C ARG A 125 -13.91 14.73 6.61
N GLY A 126 -14.78 13.89 7.20
CA GLY A 126 -15.10 13.96 8.62
C GLY A 126 -13.89 13.85 9.55
N GLU A 127 -12.84 13.14 9.13
CA GLU A 127 -11.59 13.05 9.87
C GLU A 127 -10.83 14.38 9.89
N PHE A 128 -10.73 15.06 8.74
CA PHE A 128 -10.08 16.37 8.64
C PHE A 128 -10.83 17.43 9.45
N ASP A 129 -12.15 17.45 9.34
CA ASP A 129 -13.01 18.36 10.12
C ASP A 129 -12.82 18.12 11.63
N ALA A 130 -12.72 16.84 12.08
CA ALA A 130 -12.56 16.48 13.48
C ALA A 130 -11.21 16.90 14.10
N ILE A 131 -10.16 16.96 13.28
CA ILE A 131 -8.82 17.38 13.76
C ILE A 131 -8.50 18.85 13.45
N GLY A 132 -9.45 19.58 12.89
CA GLY A 132 -9.30 21.02 12.58
C GLY A 132 -8.39 21.30 11.39
N GLU A 133 -8.26 20.36 10.46
CA GLU A 133 -7.46 20.54 9.24
C GLU A 133 -8.36 20.93 8.05
N GLU A 134 -7.80 21.73 7.15
CA GLU A 134 -8.48 22.13 5.92
C GLU A 134 -8.75 20.92 5.02
N TRP A 135 -9.97 20.84 4.49
CA TRP A 135 -10.37 19.87 3.47
C TRP A 135 -10.43 20.53 2.09
N PRO A 136 -9.34 20.50 1.30
CA PRO A 136 -9.35 21.03 -0.06
C PRO A 136 -10.22 20.19 -1.00
N GLU A 137 -10.65 20.81 -2.09
CA GLU A 137 -11.29 20.10 -3.21
C GLU A 137 -10.44 18.92 -3.71
N HIS A 138 -11.09 17.94 -4.33
CA HIS A 138 -10.48 16.66 -4.71
C HIS A 138 -9.11 16.84 -5.38
N ASP A 139 -9.03 17.54 -6.50
CA ASP A 139 -7.78 17.67 -7.25
C ASP A 139 -6.73 18.52 -6.49
N GLN A 140 -7.18 19.46 -5.67
CA GLN A 140 -6.31 20.27 -4.84
C GLN A 140 -5.62 19.48 -3.72
N ARG A 141 -6.23 18.40 -3.23
CA ARG A 141 -5.56 17.48 -2.30
C ARG A 141 -4.36 16.79 -2.96
N TYR A 142 -4.47 16.45 -4.24
CA TYR A 142 -3.33 15.88 -4.99
C TYR A 142 -2.25 16.92 -5.30
N VAL A 143 -2.63 18.16 -5.59
CA VAL A 143 -1.65 19.27 -5.71
C VAL A 143 -0.88 19.45 -4.41
N ARG A 144 -1.57 19.49 -3.25
CA ARG A 144 -0.91 19.55 -1.92
C ARG A 144 0.01 18.37 -1.68
N SER A 145 -0.42 17.16 -2.02
CA SER A 145 0.38 15.95 -1.87
C SER A 145 1.61 15.94 -2.78
N GLU A 146 1.47 16.41 -4.01
CA GLU A 146 2.61 16.53 -4.93
C GLU A 146 3.66 17.54 -4.41
N GLU A 147 3.24 18.71 -3.95
CA GLU A 147 4.13 19.67 -3.32
C GLU A 147 4.80 19.10 -2.06
N PHE A 148 4.06 18.35 -1.24
CA PHE A 148 4.58 17.66 -0.08
C PHE A 148 5.71 16.69 -0.46
N ILE A 149 5.49 15.82 -1.45
CA ILE A 149 6.48 14.85 -1.93
C ILE A 149 7.71 15.57 -2.53
N ARG A 150 7.50 16.58 -3.38
CA ARG A 150 8.58 17.38 -3.97
C ARG A 150 9.42 18.05 -2.90
N THR A 151 8.77 18.61 -1.90
CA THR A 151 9.42 19.26 -0.77
C THR A 151 10.24 18.27 0.06
N LEU A 152 9.69 17.10 0.39
CA LEU A 152 10.43 16.06 1.10
C LEU A 152 11.68 15.63 0.31
N LYS A 153 11.51 15.29 -0.96
CA LYS A 153 12.63 14.88 -1.83
C LYS A 153 13.69 15.98 -1.93
N GLY A 154 13.28 17.24 -2.11
CA GLY A 154 14.18 18.39 -2.15
C GLY A 154 14.94 18.60 -0.83
N ILE A 155 14.26 18.57 0.31
CA ILE A 155 14.89 18.69 1.64
C ILE A 155 15.88 17.55 1.89
N TRP A 156 15.58 16.34 1.49
CA TRP A 156 16.46 15.18 1.70
C TRP A 156 17.71 15.19 0.80
N THR A 157 17.61 15.76 -0.39
CA THR A 157 18.69 15.66 -1.40
C THR A 157 19.54 16.94 -1.54
N THR A 158 18.99 18.10 -1.21
CA THR A 158 19.60 19.41 -1.52
C THR A 158 19.88 20.18 -0.23
N ASP A 159 21.05 20.85 -0.14
CA ASP A 159 21.34 21.85 0.88
C ASP A 159 20.86 23.23 0.38
N ASN A 160 20.51 24.11 1.32
CA ASN A 160 19.93 25.43 1.04
C ASN A 160 18.67 25.32 0.13
N TYR A 161 17.86 24.29 0.39
CA TYR A 161 16.65 24.05 -0.39
C TYR A 161 15.65 25.19 -0.24
N SER A 162 15.17 25.67 -1.38
CA SER A 162 14.08 26.65 -1.46
C SER A 162 12.97 26.11 -2.34
N PHE A 163 11.73 26.37 -1.96
CA PHE A 163 10.54 25.96 -2.69
C PHE A 163 9.45 27.02 -2.51
N ASP A 164 8.82 27.45 -3.57
CA ASP A 164 7.73 28.41 -3.58
C ASP A 164 6.49 27.78 -4.23
N GLY A 165 5.76 27.00 -3.42
CA GLY A 165 4.52 26.33 -3.83
C GLY A 165 3.28 27.03 -3.32
N LYS A 166 2.13 26.54 -3.73
CA LYS A 166 0.83 27.03 -3.26
C LYS A 166 0.59 26.69 -1.78
N TYR A 167 0.99 25.49 -1.37
CA TYR A 167 0.73 24.97 -0.02
C TYR A 167 1.96 25.04 0.88
N TYR A 168 3.15 24.94 0.33
CA TYR A 168 4.39 24.92 1.10
C TYR A 168 5.43 25.87 0.54
N GLN A 169 6.12 26.58 1.44
CA GLN A 169 7.14 27.56 1.08
C GLN A 169 8.37 27.36 1.97
N PHE A 170 9.54 27.30 1.37
CA PHE A 170 10.82 27.11 2.05
C PHE A 170 11.87 28.05 1.49
N GLN A 171 12.75 28.55 2.35
CA GLN A 171 13.87 29.41 1.97
C GLN A 171 15.16 28.93 2.64
N ASN A 172 16.14 28.55 1.82
CA ASN A 172 17.49 28.18 2.26
C ASN A 172 17.53 27.12 3.38
N TYR A 173 16.60 26.16 3.38
CA TYR A 173 16.53 25.14 4.42
C TYR A 173 17.53 24.01 4.15
N THR A 174 18.37 23.71 5.15
CA THR A 174 19.31 22.58 5.11
C THR A 174 19.00 21.61 6.24
N LEU A 175 18.56 20.40 5.89
CA LEU A 175 18.34 19.30 6.83
C LEU A 175 19.66 18.57 7.11
N LYS A 176 19.98 18.35 8.38
CA LYS A 176 21.06 17.45 8.85
C LYS A 176 20.56 16.62 10.05
N PRO A 177 20.85 15.28 10.10
CA PRO A 177 21.45 14.49 9.04
C PRO A 177 20.53 14.33 7.84
N LYS A 178 21.09 14.06 6.67
CA LYS A 178 20.34 13.58 5.50
C LYS A 178 20.00 12.10 5.69
N PRO A 179 18.96 11.56 5.02
CA PRO A 179 18.70 10.13 5.01
C PRO A 179 19.89 9.29 4.52
N LEU A 180 20.01 8.06 5.02
CA LEU A 180 20.97 7.07 4.52
C LEU A 180 20.60 6.59 3.14
N GLN A 181 19.30 6.38 2.88
CA GLN A 181 18.80 5.96 1.58
C GLN A 181 19.16 6.97 0.48
N LYS A 182 19.53 6.45 -0.70
CA LYS A 182 19.89 7.26 -1.87
C LYS A 182 19.00 6.91 -3.07
N PRO A 183 18.52 7.90 -3.82
CA PRO A 183 18.72 9.35 -3.61
C PRO A 183 17.95 9.91 -2.41
N HIS A 184 16.89 9.27 -1.96
CA HIS A 184 16.01 9.67 -0.85
C HIS A 184 15.26 8.45 -0.31
N ILE A 185 14.48 8.63 0.75
CA ILE A 185 13.55 7.64 1.29
C ILE A 185 12.50 7.29 0.23
N GLU A 186 12.18 6.00 0.06
CA GLU A 186 11.18 5.53 -0.91
C GLU A 186 9.81 6.13 -0.61
N VAL A 187 9.16 6.65 -1.65
CA VAL A 187 7.83 7.28 -1.58
C VAL A 187 6.82 6.44 -2.33
N PHE A 188 5.86 5.91 -1.59
CA PHE A 188 4.67 5.24 -2.08
C PHE A 188 3.49 6.22 -2.11
N GLN A 189 2.52 5.95 -2.96
CA GLN A 189 1.27 6.70 -3.05
C GLN A 189 0.17 5.80 -3.59
N GLY A 190 -1.04 5.95 -3.07
CA GLY A 190 -2.23 5.26 -3.55
C GLY A 190 -3.25 6.22 -4.18
N GLY A 191 -4.25 5.62 -4.80
CA GLY A 191 -5.41 6.32 -5.37
C GLY A 191 -5.68 5.91 -6.81
N SER A 192 -6.95 5.82 -7.22
CA SER A 192 -7.35 5.36 -8.56
C SER A 192 -7.82 6.48 -9.50
N SER A 193 -8.05 7.71 -9.00
CA SER A 193 -8.47 8.84 -9.82
C SER A 193 -7.38 9.26 -10.83
N ARG A 194 -7.78 9.99 -11.88
CA ARG A 194 -6.83 10.56 -12.84
C ARG A 194 -5.79 11.43 -12.13
N ALA A 195 -6.21 12.30 -11.21
CA ALA A 195 -5.30 13.17 -10.47
C ALA A 195 -4.26 12.35 -9.66
N ALA A 196 -4.65 11.22 -9.06
CA ALA A 196 -3.74 10.32 -8.36
C ALA A 196 -2.70 9.71 -9.32
N ARG A 197 -3.15 9.18 -10.47
CA ARG A 197 -2.25 8.59 -11.46
C ARG A 197 -1.31 9.61 -12.10
N ASP A 198 -1.81 10.82 -12.36
CA ASP A 198 -1.01 11.91 -12.89
C ASP A 198 0.07 12.34 -11.89
N MET A 199 -0.26 12.48 -10.60
CA MET A 199 0.71 12.78 -9.55
C MET A 199 1.75 11.65 -9.41
N ALA A 200 1.32 10.38 -9.34
CA ALA A 200 2.23 9.25 -9.24
C ALA A 200 3.25 9.22 -10.36
N SER A 201 2.80 9.48 -11.60
CA SER A 201 3.65 9.49 -12.79
C SER A 201 4.73 10.57 -12.80
N ARG A 202 4.61 11.59 -11.92
CA ARG A 202 5.58 12.69 -11.82
C ARG A 202 6.51 12.60 -10.62
N VAL A 203 6.04 12.05 -9.49
CA VAL A 203 6.77 12.24 -8.22
C VAL A 203 6.87 11.02 -7.32
N SER A 204 6.14 9.93 -7.57
CA SER A 204 6.14 8.77 -6.67
C SER A 204 7.09 7.68 -7.17
N ASP A 205 7.79 6.99 -6.26
CA ASP A 205 8.65 5.86 -6.62
C ASP A 205 7.81 4.58 -6.79
N TRP A 206 6.70 4.51 -6.04
CA TRP A 206 5.72 3.44 -6.06
C TRP A 206 4.30 3.97 -6.14
N TYR A 207 3.47 3.28 -6.88
CA TYR A 207 2.03 3.54 -6.92
C TYR A 207 1.27 2.30 -6.46
N PHE A 208 0.41 2.46 -5.46
CA PHE A 208 -0.54 1.44 -5.02
C PHE A 208 -1.88 1.61 -5.72
N THR A 209 -2.37 0.52 -6.31
CA THR A 209 -3.76 0.41 -6.78
C THR A 209 -4.57 -0.51 -5.87
N ASN A 210 -5.89 -0.29 -5.85
CA ASN A 210 -6.82 -1.23 -5.23
C ASN A 210 -6.79 -2.56 -5.94
N GLY A 211 -7.29 -3.61 -5.27
CA GLY A 211 -7.50 -4.90 -5.88
C GLY A 211 -8.45 -4.83 -7.08
N ASN A 212 -8.13 -5.56 -8.13
CA ASN A 212 -8.99 -5.70 -9.31
C ASN A 212 -8.61 -6.96 -10.10
N THR A 213 -9.34 -7.27 -11.18
CA THR A 213 -8.96 -8.34 -12.10
C THR A 213 -7.63 -8.02 -12.81
N VAL A 214 -6.94 -9.04 -13.29
CA VAL A 214 -5.65 -8.88 -14.00
C VAL A 214 -5.78 -7.93 -15.18
N GLU A 215 -6.89 -8.01 -15.93
CA GLU A 215 -7.15 -7.18 -17.12
C GLU A 215 -7.32 -5.69 -16.76
N GLU A 216 -8.03 -5.40 -15.67
CA GLU A 216 -8.21 -4.01 -15.21
C GLU A 216 -6.92 -3.44 -14.61
N ILE A 217 -6.15 -4.27 -13.89
CA ILE A 217 -4.83 -3.89 -13.38
C ILE A 217 -3.88 -3.61 -14.53
N GLN A 218 -3.88 -4.43 -15.59
CA GLN A 218 -3.07 -4.19 -16.78
C GLN A 218 -3.32 -2.80 -17.38
N LYS A 219 -4.59 -2.42 -17.57
CA LYS A 219 -4.95 -1.08 -18.09
C LYS A 219 -4.41 0.05 -17.23
N GLN A 220 -4.47 -0.11 -15.90
CA GLN A 220 -3.94 0.90 -14.97
C GLN A 220 -2.42 0.99 -15.02
N VAL A 221 -1.73 -0.15 -15.10
CA VAL A 221 -0.27 -0.23 -15.25
C VAL A 221 0.17 0.45 -16.54
N GLU A 222 -0.49 0.18 -17.66
CA GLU A 222 -0.19 0.78 -18.97
C GLU A 222 -0.38 2.30 -18.94
N ASP A 223 -1.49 2.80 -18.36
CA ASP A 223 -1.76 4.24 -18.21
C ASP A 223 -0.65 4.95 -17.42
N ILE A 224 -0.32 4.41 -16.24
CA ILE A 224 0.70 5.01 -15.37
C ILE A 224 2.08 4.98 -15.99
N ARG A 225 2.49 3.84 -16.57
CA ARG A 225 3.82 3.73 -17.22
C ARG A 225 3.95 4.64 -18.43
N THR A 226 2.88 4.78 -19.19
CA THR A 226 2.85 5.72 -20.34
C THR A 226 3.03 7.16 -19.86
N LYS A 227 2.31 7.57 -18.81
CA LYS A 227 2.43 8.91 -18.22
C LYS A 227 3.80 9.13 -17.58
N ALA A 228 4.33 8.15 -16.86
CA ALA A 228 5.64 8.25 -16.22
C ALA A 228 6.75 8.40 -17.27
N LYS A 229 6.70 7.63 -18.36
CA LYS A 229 7.63 7.76 -19.49
C LYS A 229 7.58 9.15 -20.10
N ALA A 230 6.39 9.74 -20.29
CA ALA A 230 6.23 11.10 -20.80
C ALA A 230 6.82 12.16 -19.85
N ASN A 231 6.87 11.87 -18.55
CA ASN A 231 7.48 12.72 -17.52
C ASN A 231 8.97 12.42 -17.25
N ASN A 232 9.62 11.56 -18.05
CA ASN A 232 10.98 11.05 -17.80
C ASN A 232 11.13 10.46 -16.39
N HIS A 233 10.10 9.78 -15.91
CA HIS A 233 10.02 9.18 -14.59
C HIS A 233 9.77 7.67 -14.68
N GLN A 234 10.16 6.95 -13.64
CA GLN A 234 9.87 5.53 -13.48
C GLN A 234 9.07 5.32 -12.19
N VAL A 235 8.04 4.52 -12.29
CA VAL A 235 7.19 4.19 -11.16
C VAL A 235 6.98 2.68 -11.10
N LYS A 236 7.12 2.10 -9.90
CA LYS A 236 6.82 0.70 -9.61
C LYS A 236 5.37 0.58 -9.16
N ILE A 237 4.77 -0.57 -9.39
CA ILE A 237 3.34 -0.81 -9.16
C ILE A 237 3.15 -1.82 -8.03
N GLY A 238 2.41 -1.42 -7.00
CA GLY A 238 1.90 -2.31 -5.97
C GLY A 238 0.38 -2.50 -6.10
N VAL A 239 -0.08 -3.71 -5.85
CA VAL A 239 -1.51 -4.06 -5.86
C VAL A 239 -1.94 -4.51 -4.48
N ASN A 240 -3.06 -3.95 -3.99
CA ASN A 240 -3.70 -4.46 -2.78
C ASN A 240 -4.41 -5.78 -3.06
N ALA A 241 -4.23 -6.76 -2.17
CA ALA A 241 -4.87 -8.06 -2.25
C ALA A 241 -5.31 -8.54 -0.86
N PHE A 242 -6.32 -9.40 -0.82
CA PHE A 242 -6.65 -10.16 0.37
C PHE A 242 -6.47 -11.65 0.03
N ILE A 243 -5.64 -12.33 0.80
CA ILE A 243 -5.20 -13.69 0.50
C ILE A 243 -5.94 -14.67 1.41
N ILE A 244 -6.58 -15.67 0.80
CA ILE A 244 -7.19 -16.79 1.51
C ILE A 244 -6.65 -18.08 0.88
N ALA A 245 -5.57 -18.60 1.45
CA ALA A 245 -4.92 -19.83 1.00
C ALA A 245 -5.39 -21.00 1.88
N ARG A 246 -5.93 -22.07 1.25
CA ARG A 246 -6.35 -23.30 1.91
C ARG A 246 -5.91 -24.51 1.08
N ASP A 247 -6.02 -25.69 1.66
CA ASP A 247 -5.60 -26.94 0.96
C ASP A 247 -6.50 -27.23 -0.24
N THR A 248 -7.78 -26.81 -0.22
CA THR A 248 -8.71 -26.92 -1.33
C THR A 248 -9.32 -25.54 -1.68
N GLU A 249 -9.77 -25.41 -2.92
CA GLU A 249 -10.47 -24.22 -3.40
C GLU A 249 -11.82 -24.02 -2.69
N GLU A 250 -12.50 -25.13 -2.40
CA GLU A 250 -13.78 -25.15 -1.69
C GLU A 250 -13.64 -24.59 -0.27
N GLU A 251 -12.59 -24.98 0.46
CA GLU A 251 -12.30 -24.44 1.79
C GLU A 251 -11.99 -22.94 1.72
N ALA A 252 -11.20 -22.49 0.76
CA ALA A 252 -10.89 -21.08 0.59
C ALA A 252 -12.14 -20.25 0.29
N LYS A 253 -13.02 -20.74 -0.60
CA LYS A 253 -14.30 -20.10 -0.93
C LYS A 253 -15.26 -20.10 0.26
N ALA A 254 -15.27 -21.16 1.07
CA ALA A 254 -16.11 -21.22 2.28
C ALA A 254 -15.69 -20.16 3.29
N VAL A 255 -14.39 -19.91 3.46
CA VAL A 255 -13.91 -18.82 4.34
C VAL A 255 -14.34 -17.45 3.81
N LEU A 256 -14.20 -17.19 2.50
CA LEU A 256 -14.68 -15.94 1.90
C LEU A 256 -16.18 -15.75 2.12
N GLN A 257 -16.97 -16.81 1.89
CA GLN A 257 -18.41 -16.74 2.09
C GLN A 257 -18.77 -16.46 3.56
N GLU A 258 -18.08 -17.09 4.51
CA GLU A 258 -18.29 -16.85 5.93
C GLU A 258 -17.93 -15.40 6.33
N ILE A 259 -16.86 -14.81 5.76
CA ILE A 259 -16.51 -13.40 5.96
C ILE A 259 -17.68 -12.51 5.53
N ILE A 260 -18.26 -12.78 4.36
CA ILE A 260 -19.36 -12.00 3.78
C ILE A 260 -20.65 -12.21 4.57
N ASP A 261 -21.02 -13.45 4.90
CA ASP A 261 -22.23 -13.78 5.64
C ASP A 261 -22.27 -13.15 7.04
N LYS A 262 -21.10 -13.01 7.66
CA LYS A 262 -20.92 -12.37 8.96
C LYS A 262 -20.57 -10.89 8.89
N ALA A 263 -20.68 -10.26 7.72
CA ALA A 263 -20.35 -8.84 7.56
C ALA A 263 -21.14 -7.97 8.55
N ASN A 264 -20.48 -6.97 9.11
CA ASN A 264 -21.14 -5.92 9.89
C ASN A 264 -21.81 -4.96 8.90
N THR A 265 -23.08 -5.23 8.58
CA THR A 265 -23.84 -4.53 7.54
C THR A 265 -23.91 -3.02 7.80
N GLU A 266 -24.06 -2.58 9.04
CA GLU A 266 -24.10 -1.16 9.40
C GLU A 266 -22.75 -0.48 9.09
N ALA A 267 -21.66 -1.06 9.53
CA ALA A 267 -20.32 -0.52 9.30
C ALA A 267 -19.91 -0.56 7.83
N VAL A 268 -20.24 -1.64 7.09
CA VAL A 268 -19.99 -1.74 5.64
C VAL A 268 -20.78 -0.69 4.87
N ASN A 269 -22.06 -0.47 5.21
CA ASN A 269 -22.87 0.56 4.55
C ASN A 269 -22.34 1.96 4.86
N ALA A 270 -21.98 2.26 6.11
CA ALA A 270 -21.40 3.55 6.48
C ALA A 270 -20.07 3.81 5.76
N PHE A 271 -19.23 2.81 5.61
CA PHE A 271 -18.01 2.88 4.78
C PHE A 271 -18.35 3.12 3.31
N GLY A 272 -19.32 2.38 2.75
CA GLY A 272 -19.80 2.54 1.39
C GLY A 272 -20.34 3.93 1.09
N ASP A 273 -21.09 4.55 2.02
CA ASP A 273 -21.58 5.93 1.88
C ASP A 273 -20.43 6.94 1.84
N ALA A 274 -19.48 6.83 2.75
CA ALA A 274 -18.30 7.70 2.79
C ALA A 274 -17.44 7.57 1.53
N THR A 275 -17.28 6.35 0.99
CA THR A 275 -16.51 6.13 -0.24
C THR A 275 -17.23 6.64 -1.49
N ARG A 276 -18.55 6.54 -1.54
CA ARG A 276 -19.37 7.14 -2.61
C ARG A 276 -19.29 8.66 -2.59
N GLU A 277 -19.36 9.27 -1.42
CA GLU A 277 -19.17 10.73 -1.27
C GLU A 277 -17.78 11.16 -1.74
N ALA A 278 -16.74 10.45 -1.32
CA ALA A 278 -15.35 10.71 -1.74
C ALA A 278 -15.16 10.50 -3.25
N GLY A 279 -15.79 9.48 -3.83
CA GLY A 279 -15.75 9.18 -5.26
C GLY A 279 -16.51 10.21 -6.11
N ALA A 280 -17.66 10.66 -5.65
CA ALA A 280 -18.44 11.72 -6.30
C ALA A 280 -17.71 13.07 -6.33
N ALA A 281 -16.78 13.29 -5.40
CA ALA A 281 -15.94 14.48 -5.37
C ALA A 281 -14.87 14.51 -6.47
N SER A 282 -14.58 13.38 -7.15
CA SER A 282 -13.67 13.39 -8.30
C SER A 282 -14.39 13.86 -9.56
N PRO A 283 -13.77 14.73 -10.40
CA PRO A 283 -14.40 15.23 -11.62
C PRO A 283 -14.88 14.15 -12.58
N GLU A 284 -14.17 13.02 -12.62
CA GLU A 284 -14.48 11.89 -13.49
C GLU A 284 -15.36 10.83 -12.81
N GLN A 285 -15.78 11.03 -11.56
CA GLN A 285 -16.48 10.05 -10.73
C GLN A 285 -15.78 8.67 -10.70
N GLN A 286 -14.45 8.68 -10.76
CA GLN A 286 -13.56 7.52 -10.79
C GLN A 286 -12.80 7.37 -9.47
N GLY A 287 -13.46 7.63 -8.34
CA GLY A 287 -12.85 7.39 -7.03
C GLY A 287 -12.60 5.90 -6.76
N ASN A 288 -11.69 5.60 -5.83
CA ASN A 288 -11.60 4.28 -5.23
C ASN A 288 -13.00 3.87 -4.75
N TRP A 289 -13.32 2.60 -4.92
CA TRP A 289 -14.59 1.98 -4.48
C TRP A 289 -15.87 2.51 -5.14
N ALA A 290 -15.82 3.46 -6.09
CA ALA A 290 -17.02 4.02 -6.72
C ALA A 290 -17.93 2.97 -7.37
N LYS A 291 -17.38 1.81 -7.73
CA LYS A 291 -18.08 0.69 -8.38
C LYS A 291 -18.01 -0.61 -7.56
N SER A 292 -17.60 -0.55 -6.29
CA SER A 292 -17.48 -1.72 -5.43
C SER A 292 -18.86 -2.17 -4.96
N SER A 293 -19.11 -3.48 -5.00
CA SER A 293 -20.31 -4.11 -4.44
C SER A 293 -20.26 -4.09 -2.91
N PHE A 294 -21.36 -4.49 -2.25
CA PHE A 294 -21.37 -4.68 -0.81
C PHE A 294 -20.29 -5.69 -0.35
N GLU A 295 -20.20 -6.80 -1.05
CA GLU A 295 -19.23 -7.87 -0.75
C GLU A 295 -17.79 -7.38 -0.89
N ASP A 296 -17.50 -6.57 -1.93
CA ASP A 296 -16.18 -5.96 -2.10
C ASP A 296 -15.82 -5.00 -0.95
N LEU A 297 -16.82 -4.25 -0.44
CA LEU A 297 -16.62 -3.28 0.64
C LEU A 297 -16.44 -3.91 2.02
N VAL A 298 -16.71 -5.20 2.18
CA VAL A 298 -16.39 -5.95 3.42
C VAL A 298 -14.88 -5.96 3.67
N GLN A 299 -14.07 -5.90 2.62
CA GLN A 299 -12.61 -5.74 2.71
C GLN A 299 -12.18 -4.39 2.16
N TYR A 300 -11.37 -3.66 2.93
CA TYR A 300 -10.82 -2.38 2.49
C TYR A 300 -9.91 -2.55 1.25
N ASN A 301 -10.02 -1.61 0.30
CA ASN A 301 -9.19 -1.55 -0.91
C ASN A 301 -9.44 -2.66 -1.94
N ASP A 302 -10.65 -3.24 -1.97
CA ASP A 302 -11.09 -4.20 -2.98
C ASP A 302 -10.20 -5.46 -3.10
N GLY A 303 -9.58 -5.88 -2.00
CA GLY A 303 -8.60 -6.97 -2.02
C GLY A 303 -9.13 -8.30 -2.55
N PHE A 304 -10.42 -8.59 -2.36
CA PHE A 304 -11.07 -9.81 -2.87
C PHE A 304 -11.09 -9.89 -4.40
N LYS A 305 -11.14 -8.74 -5.09
CA LYS A 305 -11.18 -8.69 -6.57
C LYS A 305 -9.93 -9.24 -7.25
N THR A 306 -8.80 -9.32 -6.54
CA THR A 306 -7.58 -9.96 -7.09
C THR A 306 -7.72 -11.47 -7.21
N ASN A 307 -8.75 -12.04 -6.57
CA ASN A 307 -8.99 -13.47 -6.51
C ASN A 307 -7.78 -14.29 -6.04
N LEU A 308 -6.96 -13.75 -5.12
CA LEU A 308 -5.91 -14.52 -4.45
C LEU A 308 -6.52 -15.43 -3.36
N ILE A 309 -7.53 -16.21 -3.76
CA ILE A 309 -8.39 -17.06 -2.93
C ILE A 309 -8.42 -18.45 -3.56
N GLY A 310 -7.88 -19.46 -2.89
CA GLY A 310 -7.79 -20.82 -3.44
C GLY A 310 -6.66 -21.64 -2.84
N THR A 311 -6.21 -22.62 -3.61
CA THR A 311 -5.04 -23.43 -3.23
C THR A 311 -3.74 -22.64 -3.39
N PRO A 312 -2.64 -23.03 -2.72
CA PRO A 312 -1.32 -22.42 -2.91
C PRO A 312 -0.89 -22.32 -4.38
N GLN A 313 -1.16 -23.36 -5.17
CA GLN A 313 -0.83 -23.37 -6.59
C GLN A 313 -1.62 -22.32 -7.38
N GLN A 314 -2.95 -22.26 -7.20
CA GLN A 314 -3.80 -21.28 -7.87
C GLN A 314 -3.42 -19.84 -7.51
N ILE A 315 -3.09 -19.59 -6.24
CA ILE A 315 -2.64 -18.26 -5.77
C ILE A 315 -1.31 -17.90 -6.41
N ALA A 316 -0.35 -18.82 -6.44
CA ALA A 316 0.96 -18.59 -7.07
C ALA A 316 0.83 -18.25 -8.57
N GLU A 317 0.00 -18.97 -9.30
CA GLU A 317 -0.27 -18.71 -10.72
C GLU A 317 -0.89 -17.32 -10.95
N ARG A 318 -1.86 -16.92 -10.11
CA ARG A 318 -2.49 -15.60 -10.17
C ARG A 318 -1.53 -14.46 -9.80
N ILE A 319 -0.63 -14.67 -8.83
CA ILE A 319 0.43 -13.72 -8.49
C ILE A 319 1.38 -13.52 -9.69
N VAL A 320 1.78 -14.61 -10.35
CA VAL A 320 2.64 -14.53 -11.53
C VAL A 320 1.92 -13.88 -12.71
N ALA A 321 0.61 -14.10 -12.88
CA ALA A 321 -0.19 -13.39 -13.86
C ALA A 321 -0.21 -11.87 -13.60
N LEU A 322 -0.36 -11.43 -12.35
CA LEU A 322 -0.24 -10.02 -11.96
C LEU A 322 1.16 -9.45 -12.25
N LYS A 323 2.23 -10.21 -11.94
CA LYS A 323 3.60 -9.82 -12.30
C LYS A 323 3.75 -9.61 -13.81
N ASN A 324 3.21 -10.51 -14.62
CA ASN A 324 3.33 -10.47 -16.08
C ASN A 324 2.67 -9.23 -16.72
N VAL A 325 1.64 -8.66 -16.09
CA VAL A 325 1.06 -7.39 -16.51
C VAL A 325 1.75 -6.17 -15.88
N GLY A 326 2.82 -6.40 -15.09
CA GLY A 326 3.72 -5.37 -14.64
C GLY A 326 3.53 -4.92 -13.20
N VAL A 327 2.93 -5.75 -12.36
CA VAL A 327 2.91 -5.55 -10.91
C VAL A 327 4.26 -5.94 -10.32
N ASP A 328 4.81 -5.07 -9.47
CA ASP A 328 6.11 -5.25 -8.82
C ASP A 328 5.98 -5.70 -7.35
N LEU A 329 4.80 -5.50 -6.73
CA LEU A 329 4.57 -5.81 -5.31
C LEU A 329 3.11 -6.17 -5.04
N ILE A 330 2.89 -7.20 -4.23
CA ILE A 330 1.58 -7.53 -3.66
C ILE A 330 1.52 -7.04 -2.20
N LEU A 331 0.56 -6.16 -1.91
CA LEU A 331 0.26 -5.72 -0.55
C LEU A 331 -0.87 -6.58 0.01
N SER A 332 -0.52 -7.49 0.89
CA SER A 332 -1.35 -8.59 1.33
C SER A 332 -2.13 -8.25 2.61
N GLY A 333 -3.43 -8.51 2.61
CA GLY A 333 -4.25 -8.64 3.79
C GLY A 333 -4.56 -10.11 4.08
N PHE A 334 -4.75 -10.43 5.36
CA PHE A 334 -5.06 -11.77 5.84
C PHE A 334 -6.15 -11.73 6.92
N LEU A 335 -6.87 -12.83 7.11
CA LEU A 335 -7.86 -12.96 8.18
C LEU A 335 -7.19 -13.23 9.53
N HIS A 336 -6.24 -14.16 9.56
CA HIS A 336 -5.46 -14.58 10.73
C HIS A 336 -3.98 -14.35 10.43
N PHE A 337 -3.49 -13.12 10.67
CA PHE A 337 -2.23 -12.67 10.07
C PHE A 337 -1.02 -13.57 10.34
N ILE A 338 -0.72 -13.92 11.58
CA ILE A 338 0.53 -14.66 11.88
C ILE A 338 0.49 -16.03 11.20
N GLU A 339 -0.57 -16.79 11.41
CA GLU A 339 -0.72 -18.14 10.87
C GLU A 339 -0.75 -18.14 9.33
N GLU A 340 -1.42 -17.16 8.72
CA GLU A 340 -1.56 -17.10 7.27
C GLU A 340 -0.32 -16.51 6.57
N VAL A 341 0.45 -15.66 7.23
CA VAL A 341 1.79 -15.22 6.79
C VAL A 341 2.77 -16.39 6.80
N GLU A 342 2.75 -17.22 7.85
CA GLU A 342 3.59 -18.43 7.93
C GLU A 342 3.18 -19.44 6.86
N TYR A 343 1.88 -19.71 6.70
CA TYR A 343 1.37 -20.61 5.67
C TYR A 343 1.72 -20.11 4.25
N PHE A 344 1.59 -18.80 3.99
CA PHE A 344 1.98 -18.20 2.72
C PHE A 344 3.47 -18.38 2.41
N GLY A 345 4.33 -18.09 3.39
CA GLY A 345 5.77 -18.25 3.24
C GLY A 345 6.21 -19.70 3.01
N GLU A 346 5.51 -20.65 3.64
CA GLU A 346 5.83 -22.08 3.51
C GLU A 346 5.25 -22.70 2.24
N LYS A 347 4.01 -22.36 1.86
CA LYS A 347 3.27 -23.07 0.80
C LYS A 347 3.14 -22.29 -0.52
N VAL A 348 2.98 -20.97 -0.47
CA VAL A 348 2.70 -20.17 -1.66
C VAL A 348 3.97 -19.57 -2.26
N LEU A 349 4.78 -18.92 -1.42
CA LEU A 349 5.98 -18.20 -1.89
C LEU A 349 6.96 -19.08 -2.68
N PRO A 350 7.26 -20.33 -2.27
CA PRO A 350 8.14 -21.20 -3.05
C PRO A 350 7.60 -21.52 -4.45
N LEU A 351 6.27 -21.68 -4.58
CA LEU A 351 5.62 -21.91 -5.87
C LEU A 351 5.72 -20.68 -6.77
N VAL A 352 5.51 -19.47 -6.21
CA VAL A 352 5.71 -18.22 -6.97
C VAL A 352 7.13 -18.16 -7.51
N ARG A 353 8.16 -18.39 -6.67
CA ARG A 353 9.56 -18.35 -7.07
C ARG A 353 9.90 -19.43 -8.13
N GLN A 354 9.31 -20.61 -8.01
CA GLN A 354 9.46 -21.65 -9.02
C GLN A 354 8.88 -21.24 -10.39
N LEU A 355 7.68 -20.69 -10.40
CA LEU A 355 7.03 -20.22 -11.63
C LEU A 355 7.80 -19.06 -12.28
N GLU A 356 8.30 -18.11 -11.49
CA GLU A 356 9.15 -17.02 -11.98
C GLU A 356 10.40 -17.57 -12.69
N LEU A 357 11.10 -18.50 -12.06
CA LEU A 357 12.30 -19.14 -12.64
C LEU A 357 12.01 -19.95 -13.92
N GLN A 358 10.84 -20.57 -14.01
CA GLN A 358 10.42 -21.28 -15.22
C GLN A 358 10.22 -20.30 -16.38
N GLN A 359 9.53 -19.19 -16.15
CA GLN A 359 9.32 -18.17 -17.19
C GLN A 359 10.63 -17.52 -17.65
N GLU A 360 11.57 -17.26 -16.74
CA GLU A 360 12.88 -16.73 -17.10
C GLU A 360 13.63 -17.66 -18.05
N LYS A 361 13.63 -18.97 -17.77
CA LYS A 361 14.26 -19.99 -18.64
C LYS A 361 13.61 -20.08 -20.01
N GLU A 362 12.28 -19.98 -20.07
CA GLU A 362 11.53 -19.99 -21.36
C GLU A 362 11.90 -18.78 -22.22
N VAL A 363 11.98 -17.58 -21.62
CA VAL A 363 12.42 -16.35 -22.32
C VAL A 363 13.86 -16.46 -22.81
N GLU A 364 14.77 -17.03 -22.01
CA GLU A 364 16.15 -17.25 -22.41
C GLU A 364 16.28 -18.23 -23.58
N ILE A 365 15.51 -19.33 -23.58
CA ILE A 365 15.50 -20.31 -24.67
C ILE A 365 14.98 -19.68 -25.95
N GLN A 366 13.89 -18.91 -25.88
CA GLN A 366 13.34 -18.20 -27.04
C GLN A 366 14.32 -17.16 -27.60
N ALA A 367 15.01 -16.42 -26.74
CA ALA A 367 16.01 -15.43 -27.15
C ALA A 367 17.27 -16.05 -27.80
N LYS A 368 17.59 -17.32 -27.46
CA LYS A 368 18.72 -18.07 -28.10
C LYS A 368 18.30 -18.72 -29.41
N SER A 369 17.00 -18.87 -29.64
CA SER A 369 16.45 -19.53 -30.83
C SER A 369 16.04 -18.54 -31.93
N ALA A 370 16.01 -17.23 -31.64
CA ALA A 370 15.75 -16.12 -32.56
C ALA A 370 17.05 -15.44 -33.00
#